data_88258193317e3d02f4ca1a2a298470bc
#
_entry.id   88258193317e3d02f4ca1a2a298470bc
#
_cell.length_a   1.000
_cell.length_b   1.000
_cell.length_c   1.000
_cell.angle_alpha   90.00
_cell.angle_beta   90.00
_cell.angle_gamma   90.00
#
_symmetry.space_group_name_H-M   'P 1'
#
loop_
_entity.id
_entity.type
_entity.pdbx_description
1 polymer ?
#
loop_
_entity_poly.entity_id
_entity_poly.type
_entity_poly.pdbx_seq_one_letter_code
_entity_poly.pdbx_strand_id
1 'polypeptide(L)'
;MPFTVNRHTLAVLSCFLPLAAMAQTATPVSRLDDIVVTAGRMAQLEKNVVGDVTVIKKEDLQKEGQNSVAEILAKQPGIQFYSNGGPQTATGVMLRGNEPRHTLVLIDGIRVNSMITSVTNWNAIDPATIERIEVVRGAASSLYGSDAIGGVVNIITKKRGEDRPLSAWGNIGYGTYDTFKSSAGISGAQDGWDYALSSSLAESSGFNALRRPEQPTGFDSYNKDADGYTQRSLNASLGYRWLEGHHIGLTAYNGYINGDYDSGPDPRRAYAITRQQAYSVTSTDDITDYWQSVLRFGYSREFVDSRSADMFSGEFGSSTFGSQQRSYSWQNNLKFSKDQNVSLILERQEERPAGSSAYTINRRDTNSAGIVYRGDFDRHHLQASVRNDNISGYGNQATGGLAYDLDLNDQWRVGVAGNTGFRAPNFSELYSPLSYGFVGNPALEPEKSRNIEASIRYTSDTTRVSAVAYQNKVRQLIDGYVCFVDCAGFNGTYHAENVNSATLRGLTLDAEQDIGRTTLRAGADFLNPRNDSTGKQLRWRARQVYRLGVDHRFDALRVGAEYQFTGKRFNDADNKVSIGGYGLYNLTAAYDFSKNVGVQVRWNNLFNKDYTNVYGYNMPGSNVFVNFSFRM
;
A
#
# COMPACT_ATOMS: atom_id res chain seq x y z
N MET A 1 4.36 27.13 -18.26
CA MET A 1 5.81 27.00 -18.52
C MET A 1 6.00 25.74 -19.35
N PRO A 2 6.72 25.79 -20.47
CA PRO A 2 6.92 24.63 -21.32
C PRO A 2 7.71 23.55 -20.59
N PHE A 3 7.35 22.29 -20.80
CA PHE A 3 8.12 21.14 -20.32
C PHE A 3 9.45 21.11 -21.06
N THR A 4 10.56 21.36 -20.36
CA THR A 4 11.89 21.06 -20.90
C THR A 4 12.10 19.56 -20.84
N VAL A 5 11.98 18.90 -21.98
CA VAL A 5 12.28 17.48 -22.17
C VAL A 5 13.80 17.31 -22.08
N ASN A 6 14.29 16.66 -21.03
CA ASN A 6 15.69 16.36 -20.87
C ASN A 6 16.09 15.18 -21.79
N ARG A 7 17.35 15.10 -22.23
CA ARG A 7 17.86 14.07 -23.18
C ARG A 7 17.54 12.63 -22.78
N HIS A 8 17.33 12.35 -21.50
CA HIS A 8 16.92 11.04 -21.00
C HIS A 8 15.42 10.71 -21.26
N THR A 9 14.58 11.72 -21.47
CA THR A 9 13.13 11.53 -21.76
C THR A 9 12.89 11.03 -23.18
N LEU A 10 13.73 11.40 -24.14
CA LEU A 10 13.65 10.95 -25.55
C LEU A 10 14.02 9.46 -25.70
N ALA A 11 14.96 8.96 -24.87
CA ALA A 11 15.37 7.55 -24.95
C ALA A 11 14.28 6.59 -24.44
N VAL A 12 13.42 7.03 -23.50
CA VAL A 12 12.31 6.21 -22.97
C VAL A 12 11.12 6.21 -23.93
N LEU A 13 10.83 7.35 -24.62
CA LEU A 13 9.76 7.39 -25.61
C LEU A 13 10.05 6.53 -26.86
N SER A 14 11.33 6.35 -27.23
CA SER A 14 11.70 5.49 -28.36
C SER A 14 11.54 3.99 -28.07
N CYS A 15 11.43 3.56 -26.81
CA CYS A 15 11.17 2.16 -26.45
C CYS A 15 9.69 1.75 -26.60
N PHE A 16 8.77 2.69 -26.83
CA PHE A 16 7.33 2.43 -26.98
C PHE A 16 6.87 2.28 -28.44
N LEU A 17 7.77 2.24 -29.42
CA LEU A 17 7.41 1.89 -30.79
C LEU A 17 7.16 0.38 -30.88
N PRO A 18 6.05 -0.07 -31.51
CA PRO A 18 5.71 -1.47 -31.57
C PRO A 18 6.76 -2.23 -32.42
N LEU A 19 7.51 -3.11 -31.79
CA LEU A 19 8.27 -4.17 -32.46
C LEU A 19 7.28 -5.22 -32.96
N ALA A 20 6.56 -4.88 -34.02
CA ALA A 20 5.74 -5.81 -34.75
C ALA A 20 6.63 -6.56 -35.74
N ALA A 21 7.30 -7.62 -35.32
CA ALA A 21 7.78 -8.64 -36.26
C ALA A 21 8.19 -9.92 -35.52
N MET A 22 7.66 -11.03 -36.03
CA MET A 22 7.97 -12.44 -35.81
C MET A 22 7.34 -13.12 -34.60
N ALA A 23 6.03 -13.38 -34.68
CA ALA A 23 5.34 -14.35 -33.84
C ALA A 23 5.58 -15.76 -34.39
N GLN A 24 6.39 -16.56 -33.71
CA GLN A 24 6.29 -18.01 -33.79
C GLN A 24 5.29 -18.48 -32.74
N THR A 25 4.36 -19.32 -33.18
CA THR A 25 3.25 -19.87 -32.41
C THR A 25 3.75 -20.69 -31.22
N ALA A 26 3.77 -20.07 -30.02
CA ALA A 26 3.82 -20.77 -28.75
C ALA A 26 2.39 -20.83 -28.20
N THR A 27 1.97 -21.99 -27.73
CA THR A 27 0.67 -22.20 -27.08
C THR A 27 0.51 -21.19 -25.94
N PRO A 28 -0.56 -20.36 -25.94
CA PRO A 28 -0.77 -19.37 -24.89
C PRO A 28 -1.04 -20.07 -23.56
N VAL A 29 -0.26 -19.77 -22.55
CA VAL A 29 -0.62 -20.07 -21.16
C VAL A 29 -1.68 -19.04 -20.78
N SER A 30 -2.94 -19.44 -20.69
CA SER A 30 -4.06 -18.63 -20.20
C SER A 30 -3.72 -18.08 -18.81
N ARG A 31 -3.46 -16.77 -18.71
CA ARG A 31 -2.99 -16.11 -17.47
C ARG A 31 -3.96 -15.10 -16.89
N LEU A 32 -5.09 -14.81 -17.54
CA LEU A 32 -5.86 -13.60 -17.23
C LEU A 32 -7.29 -13.81 -16.74
N ASP A 33 -7.87 -14.99 -16.82
CA ASP A 33 -9.32 -15.13 -16.69
C ASP A 33 -9.86 -15.34 -15.25
N ASP A 34 -9.02 -15.58 -14.24
CA ASP A 34 -9.49 -16.11 -12.96
C ASP A 34 -9.24 -15.22 -11.72
N ILE A 35 -8.75 -13.99 -11.87
CA ILE A 35 -8.52 -13.14 -10.69
C ILE A 35 -9.78 -12.37 -10.35
N VAL A 36 -10.37 -12.74 -9.22
CA VAL A 36 -11.50 -12.00 -8.65
C VAL A 36 -10.96 -10.86 -7.80
N VAL A 37 -11.24 -9.63 -8.23
CA VAL A 37 -10.87 -8.39 -7.54
C VAL A 37 -12.05 -7.90 -6.71
N THR A 38 -11.80 -7.52 -5.47
CA THR A 38 -12.81 -6.98 -4.55
C THR A 38 -12.68 -5.46 -4.32
N ALA A 39 -11.74 -4.85 -5.02
CA ALA A 39 -11.42 -3.43 -4.89
C ALA A 39 -12.59 -2.48 -5.22
N GLY A 40 -13.59 -2.93 -5.99
CA GLY A 40 -14.84 -2.19 -6.28
C GLY A 40 -15.98 -2.47 -5.29
N ARG A 41 -15.71 -3.06 -4.13
CA ARG A 41 -16.71 -3.58 -3.16
C ARG A 41 -17.53 -4.77 -3.68
N MET A 42 -17.46 -5.12 -4.94
CA MET A 42 -18.07 -6.29 -5.56
C MET A 42 -16.97 -7.18 -6.14
N ALA A 43 -17.15 -8.49 -5.98
CA ALA A 43 -16.26 -9.47 -6.63
C ALA A 43 -16.45 -9.42 -8.14
N GLN A 44 -15.37 -9.24 -8.89
CA GLN A 44 -15.38 -9.14 -10.35
C GLN A 44 -14.07 -9.63 -10.95
N LEU A 45 -14.09 -10.03 -12.20
CA LEU A 45 -12.87 -10.38 -12.92
C LEU A 45 -12.00 -9.12 -13.12
N GLU A 46 -10.68 -9.26 -13.04
CA GLU A 46 -9.75 -8.13 -13.20
C GLU A 46 -10.00 -7.35 -14.51
N LYS A 47 -10.25 -8.05 -15.61
CA LYS A 47 -10.54 -7.45 -16.92
C LYS A 47 -11.80 -6.58 -16.97
N ASN A 48 -12.72 -6.81 -16.05
CA ASN A 48 -14.01 -6.09 -15.98
C ASN A 48 -13.99 -4.91 -15.01
N VAL A 49 -12.86 -4.65 -14.35
CA VAL A 49 -12.75 -3.55 -13.40
C VAL A 49 -12.73 -2.22 -14.14
N VAL A 50 -13.66 -1.33 -13.78
CA VAL A 50 -13.70 0.06 -14.26
C VAL A 50 -12.79 0.90 -13.37
N GLY A 51 -11.93 1.74 -13.98
CA GLY A 51 -10.97 2.58 -13.25
C GLY A 51 -9.55 1.98 -13.20
N ASP A 52 -8.65 2.60 -12.43
CA ASP A 52 -7.24 2.21 -12.34
C ASP A 52 -6.98 1.29 -11.14
N VAL A 53 -6.92 0.00 -11.42
CA VAL A 53 -6.65 -1.05 -10.44
C VAL A 53 -5.46 -1.89 -10.88
N THR A 54 -4.61 -2.26 -9.92
CA THR A 54 -3.50 -3.22 -10.11
C THR A 54 -3.62 -4.34 -9.11
N VAL A 55 -3.35 -5.55 -9.54
CA VAL A 55 -3.25 -6.74 -8.68
C VAL A 55 -1.82 -7.24 -8.69
N ILE A 56 -1.19 -7.24 -7.50
CA ILE A 56 0.12 -7.87 -7.28
C ILE A 56 -0.16 -9.30 -6.83
N LYS A 57 0.24 -10.25 -7.64
CA LYS A 57 -0.05 -11.68 -7.44
C LYS A 57 0.98 -12.33 -6.50
N LYS A 58 0.64 -13.49 -5.97
CA LYS A 58 1.51 -14.31 -5.13
C LYS A 58 2.88 -14.59 -5.77
N GLU A 59 2.89 -14.89 -7.06
CA GLU A 59 4.11 -15.18 -7.82
C GLU A 59 5.05 -13.97 -7.85
N ASP A 60 4.50 -12.75 -7.93
CA ASP A 60 5.28 -11.51 -7.90
C ASP A 60 5.80 -11.24 -6.48
N LEU A 61 4.97 -11.46 -5.45
CA LEU A 61 5.40 -11.35 -4.05
C LEU A 61 6.53 -12.32 -3.71
N GLN A 62 6.48 -13.54 -4.23
CA GLN A 62 7.52 -14.55 -4.00
C GLN A 62 8.88 -14.16 -4.58
N LYS A 63 8.92 -13.40 -5.70
CA LYS A 63 10.17 -12.93 -6.32
C LYS A 63 10.91 -11.86 -5.51
N GLU A 64 10.27 -11.26 -4.51
CA GLU A 64 10.77 -10.08 -3.83
C GLU A 64 11.79 -10.35 -2.71
N GLY A 65 11.98 -11.60 -2.31
CA GLY A 65 13.01 -12.01 -1.35
C GLY A 65 12.84 -11.34 0.02
N GLN A 66 13.77 -10.47 0.38
CA GLN A 66 13.73 -9.78 1.68
C GLN A 66 12.98 -8.43 1.67
N ASN A 67 12.46 -7.98 0.52
CA ASN A 67 11.77 -6.69 0.42
C ASN A 67 10.51 -6.63 1.29
N SER A 68 10.23 -5.46 1.84
CA SER A 68 9.01 -5.14 2.59
C SER A 68 7.81 -4.91 1.65
N VAL A 69 6.59 -4.93 2.20
CA VAL A 69 5.37 -4.62 1.42
C VAL A 69 5.44 -3.21 0.79
N ALA A 70 6.01 -2.22 1.49
CA ALA A 70 6.16 -0.86 0.96
C ALA A 70 7.10 -0.80 -0.25
N GLU A 71 8.22 -1.53 -0.23
CA GLU A 71 9.15 -1.63 -1.36
C GLU A 71 8.52 -2.36 -2.54
N ILE A 72 7.74 -3.41 -2.30
CA ILE A 72 6.99 -4.14 -3.34
C ILE A 72 5.96 -3.22 -4.01
N LEU A 73 5.20 -2.46 -3.20
CA LEU A 73 4.25 -1.48 -3.71
C LEU A 73 4.92 -0.39 -4.55
N ALA A 74 6.10 0.09 -4.15
CA ALA A 74 6.83 1.14 -4.86
C ALA A 74 7.35 0.72 -6.26
N LYS A 75 7.35 -0.57 -6.56
CA LYS A 75 7.62 -1.10 -7.91
C LYS A 75 6.42 -0.98 -8.84
N GLN A 76 5.23 -0.71 -8.30
CA GLN A 76 4.02 -0.55 -9.10
C GLN A 76 3.90 0.86 -9.68
N PRO A 77 3.26 1.02 -10.87
CA PRO A 77 3.04 2.32 -11.48
C PRO A 77 2.30 3.29 -10.54
N GLY A 78 2.71 4.56 -10.52
CA GLY A 78 2.06 5.61 -9.73
C GLY A 78 2.26 5.50 -8.22
N ILE A 79 3.15 4.61 -7.74
CA ILE A 79 3.43 4.44 -6.31
C ILE A 79 4.86 4.85 -5.98
N GLN A 80 5.00 5.63 -4.93
CA GLN A 80 6.29 5.99 -4.34
C GLN A 80 6.25 5.71 -2.84
N PHE A 81 7.41 5.58 -2.21
CA PHE A 81 7.52 5.43 -0.77
C PHE A 81 8.67 6.26 -0.22
N TYR A 82 8.63 6.53 1.06
CA TYR A 82 9.77 6.97 1.84
C TYR A 82 9.99 6.02 3.03
N SER A 83 11.21 5.92 3.48
CA SER A 83 11.61 5.13 4.65
C SER A 83 12.81 5.79 5.33
N ASN A 84 12.86 5.69 6.64
CA ASN A 84 13.98 6.14 7.47
C ASN A 84 15.01 5.01 7.67
N GLY A 85 15.21 4.15 6.66
CA GLY A 85 16.19 3.06 6.71
C GLY A 85 15.57 1.68 6.47
N GLY A 86 15.80 0.74 7.38
CA GLY A 86 15.34 -0.65 7.27
C GLY A 86 13.83 -0.85 7.44
N PRO A 87 13.34 -2.09 7.30
CA PRO A 87 11.91 -2.41 7.37
C PRO A 87 11.26 -2.05 8.72
N GLN A 88 12.02 -1.91 9.79
CA GLN A 88 11.54 -1.55 11.13
C GLN A 88 11.31 -0.06 11.34
N THR A 89 11.74 0.79 10.39
CA THR A 89 11.71 2.24 10.56
C THR A 89 10.41 2.87 10.02
N ALA A 90 10.21 4.17 10.30
CA ALA A 90 9.05 4.90 9.79
C ALA A 90 9.01 4.87 8.26
N THR A 91 7.89 4.37 7.72
CA THR A 91 7.69 4.14 6.29
C THR A 91 6.33 4.65 5.86
N GLY A 92 6.28 5.37 4.75
CA GLY A 92 5.03 5.87 4.16
C GLY A 92 4.91 5.55 2.67
N VAL A 93 3.76 5.04 2.26
CA VAL A 93 3.42 4.75 0.86
C VAL A 93 2.53 5.85 0.30
N MET A 94 2.86 6.35 -0.88
CA MET A 94 2.21 7.49 -1.54
C MET A 94 1.63 7.05 -2.88
N LEU A 95 0.32 6.98 -2.99
CA LEU A 95 -0.38 6.71 -4.24
C LEU A 95 -0.51 8.01 -5.04
N ARG A 96 0.02 8.06 -6.27
CA ARG A 96 0.00 9.24 -7.17
C ARG A 96 0.46 10.53 -6.47
N GLY A 97 1.42 10.39 -5.54
CA GLY A 97 1.98 11.50 -4.77
C GLY A 97 1.09 12.05 -3.64
N ASN A 98 -0.05 11.45 -3.34
CA ASN A 98 -0.84 11.80 -2.17
C ASN A 98 -0.08 11.48 -0.87
N GLU A 99 -0.46 12.13 0.24
CA GLU A 99 0.13 11.86 1.55
C GLU A 99 -0.08 10.38 1.96
N PRO A 100 0.81 9.75 2.71
CA PRO A 100 0.59 8.37 3.21
C PRO A 100 -0.72 8.21 3.99
N ARG A 101 -1.15 9.24 4.72
CA ARG A 101 -2.43 9.31 5.44
C ARG A 101 -3.66 9.43 4.53
N HIS A 102 -3.47 9.61 3.22
CA HIS A 102 -4.49 9.59 2.18
C HIS A 102 -4.64 8.22 1.52
N THR A 103 -3.91 7.22 1.97
CA THR A 103 -3.98 5.84 1.48
C THR A 103 -4.68 4.97 2.52
N LEU A 104 -5.88 4.53 2.20
CA LEU A 104 -6.58 3.56 3.03
C LEU A 104 -5.98 2.17 2.82
N VAL A 105 -5.66 1.48 3.91
CA VAL A 105 -5.12 0.12 3.89
C VAL A 105 -6.08 -0.84 4.57
N LEU A 106 -6.36 -1.93 3.89
CA LEU A 106 -7.22 -3.00 4.37
C LEU A 106 -6.43 -4.31 4.45
N ILE A 107 -6.69 -5.12 5.47
CA ILE A 107 -6.31 -6.55 5.51
C ILE A 107 -7.62 -7.34 5.51
N ASP A 108 -7.83 -8.14 4.47
CA ASP A 108 -9.07 -8.91 4.27
C ASP A 108 -10.35 -8.06 4.35
N GLY A 109 -10.26 -6.81 3.89
CA GLY A 109 -11.36 -5.85 3.93
C GLY A 109 -11.54 -5.13 5.27
N ILE A 110 -10.68 -5.37 6.26
CA ILE A 110 -10.69 -4.69 7.56
C ILE A 110 -9.66 -3.56 7.55
N ARG A 111 -10.10 -2.35 7.86
CA ARG A 111 -9.25 -1.15 7.94
C ARG A 111 -8.16 -1.31 9.00
N VAL A 112 -6.91 -1.00 8.66
CA VAL A 112 -5.74 -1.13 9.55
C VAL A 112 -4.91 0.15 9.69
N ASN A 113 -5.37 1.26 9.13
CA ASN A 113 -4.75 2.57 9.38
C ASN A 113 -4.84 2.93 10.86
N SER A 114 -3.78 3.52 11.39
CA SER A 114 -3.76 4.09 12.74
C SER A 114 -4.76 5.24 12.87
N MET A 115 -5.53 5.25 13.93
CA MET A 115 -6.42 6.38 14.23
C MET A 115 -5.66 7.55 14.88
N ILE A 116 -4.42 7.31 15.30
CA ILE A 116 -3.56 8.34 15.90
C ILE A 116 -2.83 9.14 14.82
N THR A 117 -2.34 8.46 13.77
CA THR A 117 -1.49 9.07 12.72
C THR A 117 -2.10 9.02 11.34
N SER A 118 -3.19 8.30 11.12
CA SER A 118 -3.79 7.94 9.82
C SER A 118 -2.86 7.14 8.88
N VAL A 119 -1.70 6.72 9.33
CA VAL A 119 -0.73 5.93 8.55
C VAL A 119 -0.79 4.47 8.96
N THR A 120 -0.50 3.57 8.05
CA THR A 120 -0.41 2.13 8.33
C THR A 120 1.02 1.76 8.71
N ASN A 121 1.18 0.87 9.69
CA ASN A 121 2.46 0.26 10.04
C ASN A 121 2.79 -0.88 9.06
N TRP A 122 3.33 -0.52 7.90
CA TRP A 122 3.73 -1.46 6.84
C TRP A 122 4.69 -2.54 7.33
N ASN A 123 5.50 -2.19 8.32
CA ASN A 123 6.57 -3.03 8.86
C ASN A 123 6.04 -4.25 9.64
N ALA A 124 4.82 -4.17 10.17
CA ALA A 124 4.16 -5.29 10.84
C ALA A 124 3.42 -6.22 9.87
N ILE A 125 3.51 -5.99 8.55
CA ILE A 125 2.85 -6.80 7.52
C ILE A 125 3.92 -7.56 6.73
N ASP A 126 3.95 -8.90 6.90
CA ASP A 126 4.92 -9.75 6.21
C ASP A 126 4.38 -10.22 4.86
N PRO A 127 5.11 -9.95 3.74
CA PRO A 127 4.72 -10.44 2.41
C PRO A 127 4.50 -11.94 2.33
N ALA A 128 5.17 -12.74 3.16
CA ALA A 128 5.03 -14.20 3.17
C ALA A 128 3.62 -14.69 3.53
N THR A 129 2.81 -13.88 4.21
CA THR A 129 1.42 -14.21 4.59
C THR A 129 0.38 -13.77 3.56
N ILE A 130 0.80 -13.05 2.53
CA ILE A 130 -0.09 -12.41 1.54
C ILE A 130 -0.32 -13.35 0.35
N GLU A 131 -1.57 -13.44 -0.11
CA GLU A 131 -1.95 -14.11 -1.36
C GLU A 131 -1.89 -13.15 -2.54
N ARG A 132 -2.43 -11.92 -2.38
CA ARG A 132 -2.34 -10.84 -3.36
C ARG A 132 -2.56 -9.48 -2.71
N ILE A 133 -2.15 -8.42 -3.42
CA ILE A 133 -2.46 -7.05 -3.03
C ILE A 133 -3.23 -6.39 -4.18
N GLU A 134 -4.39 -5.83 -3.87
CA GLU A 134 -5.21 -5.06 -4.80
C GLU A 134 -5.01 -3.57 -4.52
N VAL A 135 -4.60 -2.80 -5.53
CA VAL A 135 -4.37 -1.36 -5.40
C VAL A 135 -5.34 -0.60 -6.28
N VAL A 136 -6.23 0.16 -5.68
CA VAL A 136 -7.11 1.13 -6.36
C VAL A 136 -6.48 2.49 -6.28
N ARG A 137 -6.22 3.14 -7.42
CA ARG A 137 -5.65 4.49 -7.47
C ARG A 137 -6.74 5.53 -7.73
N GLY A 138 -6.51 6.74 -7.20
CA GLY A 138 -7.50 7.82 -7.23
C GLY A 138 -8.46 7.80 -6.06
N ALA A 139 -9.27 8.85 -5.91
CA ALA A 139 -10.17 8.97 -4.77
C ALA A 139 -11.22 7.85 -4.78
N ALA A 140 -11.31 7.11 -3.69
CA ALA A 140 -12.21 5.98 -3.50
C ALA A 140 -13.10 6.12 -2.24
N SER A 141 -13.24 7.35 -1.71
CA SER A 141 -14.03 7.58 -0.49
C SER A 141 -15.52 7.29 -0.67
N SER A 142 -16.05 7.38 -1.89
CA SER A 142 -17.43 6.98 -2.20
C SER A 142 -17.68 5.46 -2.07
N LEU A 143 -16.61 4.67 -2.04
CA LEU A 143 -16.66 3.22 -1.81
C LEU A 143 -16.29 2.86 -0.37
N TYR A 144 -15.29 3.54 0.21
CA TYR A 144 -14.62 3.10 1.43
C TYR A 144 -14.64 4.12 2.58
N GLY A 145 -15.14 5.34 2.36
CA GLY A 145 -15.20 6.41 3.38
C GLY A 145 -13.88 7.16 3.54
N SER A 146 -13.62 7.67 4.75
CA SER A 146 -12.44 8.47 5.07
C SER A 146 -11.12 7.80 4.69
N ASP A 147 -10.07 8.63 4.49
CA ASP A 147 -8.67 8.27 4.21
C ASP A 147 -8.38 7.74 2.79
N ALA A 148 -9.41 7.48 1.98
CA ALA A 148 -9.27 7.00 0.61
C ALA A 148 -9.19 8.14 -0.43
N ILE A 149 -8.44 9.23 -0.13
CA ILE A 149 -8.19 10.36 -1.04
C ILE A 149 -7.25 9.98 -2.18
N GLY A 150 -6.15 9.28 -1.85
CA GLY A 150 -5.14 8.83 -2.81
C GLY A 150 -5.47 7.48 -3.43
N GLY A 151 -6.22 6.67 -2.70
CA GLY A 151 -6.62 5.33 -3.11
C GLY A 151 -6.72 4.35 -1.96
N VAL A 152 -6.82 3.08 -2.33
CA VAL A 152 -6.95 1.96 -1.40
C VAL A 152 -5.93 0.87 -1.72
N VAL A 153 -5.30 0.32 -0.70
CA VAL A 153 -4.48 -0.90 -0.77
C VAL A 153 -5.19 -1.98 0.04
N ASN A 154 -5.72 -2.98 -0.64
CA ASN A 154 -6.39 -4.11 -0.01
C ASN A 154 -5.48 -5.33 -0.05
N ILE A 155 -4.99 -5.74 1.10
CA ILE A 155 -4.12 -6.90 1.29
C ILE A 155 -5.00 -8.11 1.56
N ILE A 156 -4.95 -9.09 0.67
CA ILE A 156 -5.65 -10.35 0.82
C ILE A 156 -4.66 -11.39 1.33
N THR A 157 -4.92 -11.89 2.53
CA THR A 157 -4.08 -12.91 3.14
C THR A 157 -4.34 -14.28 2.52
N LYS A 158 -3.40 -15.21 2.70
CA LYS A 158 -3.58 -16.60 2.25
C LYS A 158 -4.78 -17.22 2.95
N LYS A 159 -5.77 -17.58 2.14
CA LYS A 159 -7.00 -18.24 2.57
C LYS A 159 -7.05 -19.65 1.99
N ARG A 160 -8.25 -20.11 1.69
CA ARG A 160 -8.53 -21.41 1.06
C ARG A 160 -7.50 -21.77 -0.02
N GLY A 161 -6.94 -22.97 0.08
CA GLY A 161 -6.18 -23.59 -1.00
C GLY A 161 -7.08 -24.13 -2.12
N GLU A 162 -6.50 -24.91 -3.03
CA GLU A 162 -7.24 -25.67 -4.04
C GLU A 162 -8.28 -26.59 -3.36
N ASP A 163 -9.31 -27.02 -4.10
CA ASP A 163 -10.36 -27.94 -3.64
C ASP A 163 -9.76 -29.35 -3.39
N ARG A 164 -8.88 -29.43 -2.42
CA ARG A 164 -8.26 -30.67 -1.91
C ARG A 164 -8.19 -30.62 -0.38
N PRO A 165 -8.22 -31.79 0.27
CA PRO A 165 -8.26 -31.85 1.72
C PRO A 165 -7.10 -31.17 2.41
N LEU A 166 -5.89 -31.25 1.85
CA LEU A 166 -4.69 -30.66 2.44
C LEU A 166 -3.68 -30.22 1.38
N SER A 167 -3.17 -29.04 1.53
CA SER A 167 -1.98 -28.52 0.88
C SER A 167 -1.05 -27.94 1.94
N ALA A 168 0.26 -28.13 1.78
CA ALA A 168 1.26 -27.56 2.66
C ALA A 168 2.36 -26.86 1.85
N TRP A 169 2.93 -25.82 2.42
CA TRP A 169 4.05 -25.10 1.82
C TRP A 169 4.98 -24.58 2.91
N GLY A 170 6.24 -24.38 2.55
CA GLY A 170 7.24 -23.80 3.42
C GLY A 170 8.31 -23.06 2.63
N ASN A 171 8.92 -22.06 3.26
CA ASN A 171 10.06 -21.33 2.73
C ASN A 171 11.09 -21.15 3.86
N ILE A 172 12.37 -21.18 3.49
CA ILE A 172 13.47 -20.84 4.38
C ILE A 172 14.52 -20.10 3.55
N GLY A 173 14.98 -18.96 4.04
CA GLY A 173 15.95 -18.15 3.33
C GLY A 173 16.93 -17.46 4.26
N TYR A 174 18.09 -17.13 3.67
CA TYR A 174 19.15 -16.39 4.35
C TYR A 174 19.82 -15.40 3.38
N GLY A 175 20.30 -14.29 3.90
CA GLY A 175 20.92 -13.27 3.08
C GLY A 175 21.72 -12.23 3.85
N THR A 176 22.08 -11.18 3.14
CA THR A 176 22.87 -10.04 3.64
C THR A 176 22.22 -9.43 4.88
N TYR A 177 23.02 -8.85 5.75
CA TYR A 177 22.65 -8.32 7.08
C TYR A 177 22.21 -9.43 8.05
N ASP A 178 22.75 -10.64 7.90
CA ASP A 178 22.35 -11.83 8.65
C ASP A 178 20.83 -12.05 8.64
N THR A 179 20.20 -11.70 7.52
CA THR A 179 18.75 -11.78 7.40
C THR A 179 18.32 -13.22 7.22
N PHE A 180 17.65 -13.75 8.21
CA PHE A 180 17.00 -15.07 8.18
C PHE A 180 15.48 -14.87 8.02
N LYS A 181 14.87 -15.62 7.10
CA LYS A 181 13.40 -15.67 6.98
C LYS A 181 12.94 -17.12 6.88
N SER A 182 11.87 -17.44 7.58
CA SER A 182 11.16 -18.71 7.43
C SER A 182 9.66 -18.48 7.42
N SER A 183 8.94 -19.25 6.64
CA SER A 183 7.48 -19.24 6.65
C SER A 183 6.94 -20.61 6.27
N ALA A 184 5.80 -20.97 6.84
CA ALA A 184 5.12 -22.21 6.53
C ALA A 184 3.61 -22.03 6.64
N GLY A 185 2.88 -22.87 5.95
CA GLY A 185 1.42 -22.88 6.03
C GLY A 185 0.80 -24.15 5.50
N ILE A 186 -0.42 -24.36 5.94
CA ILE A 186 -1.32 -25.40 5.48
C ILE A 186 -2.63 -24.77 5.04
N SER A 187 -3.29 -25.37 4.06
CA SER A 187 -4.63 -24.98 3.63
C SER A 187 -5.36 -26.17 3.04
N GLY A 188 -6.69 -26.12 3.02
CA GLY A 188 -7.49 -27.18 2.44
C GLY A 188 -8.97 -26.84 2.38
N ALA A 189 -9.70 -27.67 1.63
CA ALA A 189 -11.15 -27.65 1.58
C ALA A 189 -11.71 -29.07 1.48
N GLN A 190 -12.69 -29.39 2.32
CA GLN A 190 -13.38 -30.68 2.33
C GLN A 190 -14.73 -30.58 3.03
N ASP A 191 -15.75 -31.22 2.50
CA ASP A 191 -17.08 -31.37 3.11
C ASP A 191 -17.72 -30.04 3.56
N GLY A 192 -17.56 -28.99 2.74
CA GLY A 192 -18.06 -27.65 3.02
C GLY A 192 -17.14 -26.81 3.89
N TRP A 193 -16.18 -27.38 4.58
CA TRP A 193 -15.15 -26.65 5.34
C TRP A 193 -14.03 -26.16 4.42
N ASP A 194 -13.54 -24.96 4.69
CA ASP A 194 -12.30 -24.44 4.12
C ASP A 194 -11.43 -23.83 5.24
N TYR A 195 -10.12 -24.01 5.13
CA TYR A 195 -9.20 -23.51 6.15
C TYR A 195 -7.84 -23.13 5.57
N ALA A 196 -7.19 -22.20 6.23
CA ALA A 196 -5.76 -21.94 6.05
C ALA A 196 -5.14 -21.47 7.36
N LEU A 197 -3.90 -21.87 7.57
CA LEU A 197 -3.06 -21.42 8.66
C LEU A 197 -1.66 -21.17 8.11
N SER A 198 -1.09 -19.99 8.35
CA SER A 198 0.28 -19.69 7.96
C SER A 198 0.98 -18.85 9.01
N SER A 199 2.28 -19.09 9.17
CA SER A 199 3.14 -18.33 10.07
C SER A 199 4.43 -17.94 9.36
N SER A 200 5.03 -16.83 9.78
CA SER A 200 6.34 -16.39 9.31
C SER A 200 7.17 -15.83 10.46
N LEU A 201 8.48 -15.95 10.31
CA LEU A 201 9.51 -15.37 11.15
C LEU A 201 10.56 -14.73 10.24
N ALA A 202 10.96 -13.50 10.56
CA ALA A 202 12.12 -12.85 9.95
C ALA A 202 12.97 -12.21 11.05
N GLU A 203 14.27 -12.36 10.94
CA GLU A 203 15.27 -11.76 11.83
C GLU A 203 16.39 -11.17 10.98
N SER A 204 16.93 -10.01 11.37
CA SER A 204 18.05 -9.38 10.68
C SER A 204 18.87 -8.58 11.67
N SER A 205 20.18 -8.63 11.53
CA SER A 205 21.10 -7.73 12.23
C SER A 205 21.00 -6.28 11.73
N GLY A 206 20.40 -6.09 10.54
CA GLY A 206 20.20 -4.76 9.95
C GLY A 206 21.47 -4.05 9.51
N PHE A 207 21.36 -2.77 9.34
CA PHE A 207 22.44 -1.84 9.02
C PHE A 207 22.17 -0.52 9.76
N ASN A 208 23.19 0.32 9.92
CA ASN A 208 23.00 1.64 10.55
C ASN A 208 22.06 2.51 9.69
N ALA A 209 20.88 2.81 10.20
CA ALA A 209 19.86 3.58 9.49
C ALA A 209 20.19 5.08 9.44
N LEU A 210 20.89 5.62 10.43
CA LEU A 210 21.29 7.02 10.39
C LEU A 210 22.61 7.23 9.64
N ARG A 211 22.63 8.26 8.82
CA ARG A 211 23.84 8.73 8.16
C ARG A 211 24.62 9.62 9.11
N ARG A 212 25.94 9.36 9.25
CA ARG A 212 26.80 10.23 10.03
C ARG A 212 26.74 11.67 9.49
N PRO A 213 26.38 12.67 10.32
CA PRO A 213 26.36 14.06 9.87
C PRO A 213 27.77 14.57 9.56
N GLU A 214 27.90 15.40 8.52
CA GLU A 214 29.17 16.02 8.15
C GLU A 214 29.69 16.98 9.24
N GLN A 215 28.76 17.64 9.94
CA GLN A 215 29.05 18.49 11.09
C GLN A 215 28.16 18.06 12.26
N PRO A 216 28.73 17.38 13.28
CA PRO A 216 28.00 17.01 14.48
C PRO A 216 27.48 18.26 15.18
N THR A 217 26.16 18.29 15.41
CA THR A 217 25.56 19.24 16.35
C THR A 217 25.45 18.55 17.72
N GLY A 218 25.49 19.25 18.83
CA GLY A 218 25.39 18.63 20.17
C GLY A 218 24.10 17.87 20.45
N PHE A 219 23.18 17.77 19.47
CA PHE A 219 21.91 17.08 19.51
C PHE A 219 21.80 15.96 18.45
N ASP A 220 22.95 15.48 17.95
CA ASP A 220 22.93 14.41 16.94
C ASP A 220 22.38 13.11 17.52
N SER A 221 21.41 12.53 16.83
CA SER A 221 20.87 11.20 17.17
C SER A 221 21.72 10.05 16.62
N TYR A 222 22.88 10.33 16.02
CA TYR A 222 23.72 9.33 15.39
C TYR A 222 24.32 8.36 16.40
N ASN A 223 24.00 7.09 16.28
CA ASN A 223 24.66 5.97 16.92
C ASN A 223 25.38 5.13 15.86
N LYS A 224 26.47 4.48 16.21
CA LYS A 224 27.30 3.67 15.29
C LYS A 224 26.96 2.17 15.40
N ASP A 225 25.73 1.84 15.59
CA ASP A 225 25.28 0.44 15.62
C ASP A 225 24.52 0.05 14.36
N ALA A 226 24.10 -1.17 14.29
CA ALA A 226 23.22 -1.66 13.24
C ALA A 226 21.81 -1.81 13.82
N ASP A 227 20.84 -1.29 13.08
CA ASP A 227 19.42 -1.31 13.45
C ASP A 227 18.78 -2.61 12.96
N GLY A 228 18.80 -3.61 13.82
CA GLY A 228 18.23 -4.92 13.54
C GLY A 228 16.73 -5.00 13.82
N TYR A 229 16.14 -6.14 13.44
CA TYR A 229 14.73 -6.39 13.76
C TYR A 229 14.40 -7.88 13.88
N THR A 230 13.33 -8.17 14.61
CA THR A 230 12.62 -9.46 14.61
C THR A 230 11.17 -9.21 14.21
N GLN A 231 10.69 -9.87 13.16
CA GLN A 231 9.31 -9.79 12.67
C GLN A 231 8.66 -11.19 12.77
N ARG A 232 7.40 -11.25 13.21
CA ARG A 232 6.61 -12.47 13.28
C ARG A 232 5.20 -12.20 12.80
N SER A 233 4.64 -13.13 12.04
CA SER A 233 3.25 -13.03 11.60
C SER A 233 2.53 -14.36 11.71
N LEU A 234 1.25 -14.29 12.02
CA LEU A 234 0.33 -15.40 12.02
C LEU A 234 -0.92 -14.99 11.25
N ASN A 235 -1.32 -15.82 10.31
CA ASN A 235 -2.57 -15.67 9.57
C ASN A 235 -3.37 -16.98 9.65
N ALA A 236 -4.66 -16.87 9.94
CA ALA A 236 -5.57 -18.00 9.97
C ALA A 236 -6.90 -17.65 9.31
N SER A 237 -7.48 -18.60 8.60
CA SER A 237 -8.85 -18.52 8.11
C SER A 237 -9.57 -19.86 8.32
N LEU A 238 -10.84 -19.80 8.63
CA LEU A 238 -11.73 -20.95 8.75
C LEU A 238 -13.08 -20.58 8.16
N GLY A 239 -13.57 -21.37 7.23
CA GLY A 239 -14.88 -21.17 6.60
C GLY A 239 -15.71 -22.44 6.61
N TYR A 240 -17.02 -22.27 6.56
CA TYR A 240 -17.98 -23.36 6.40
C TYR A 240 -19.10 -22.96 5.44
N ARG A 241 -19.27 -23.77 4.42
CA ARG A 241 -20.37 -23.68 3.45
C ARG A 241 -21.39 -24.76 3.78
N TRP A 242 -22.53 -24.36 4.34
CA TRP A 242 -23.58 -25.31 4.72
C TRP A 242 -24.58 -25.59 3.60
N LEU A 243 -24.64 -24.71 2.60
CA LEU A 243 -25.44 -24.83 1.41
C LEU A 243 -24.79 -24.07 0.27
N GLU A 244 -25.09 -24.39 -0.97
CA GLU A 244 -24.64 -23.60 -2.11
C GLU A 244 -25.10 -22.14 -1.96
N GLY A 245 -24.18 -21.19 -2.17
CA GLY A 245 -24.43 -19.75 -1.97
C GLY A 245 -24.40 -19.28 -0.52
N HIS A 246 -24.24 -20.17 0.47
CA HIS A 246 -24.25 -19.81 1.90
C HIS A 246 -22.92 -20.19 2.57
N HIS A 247 -22.20 -19.20 3.05
CA HIS A 247 -20.88 -19.37 3.64
C HIS A 247 -20.64 -18.43 4.83
N ILE A 248 -20.11 -18.97 5.92
CA ILE A 248 -19.56 -18.18 7.02
C ILE A 248 -18.03 -18.35 7.05
N GLY A 249 -17.30 -17.25 7.19
CA GLY A 249 -15.85 -17.26 7.25
C GLY A 249 -15.33 -16.44 8.42
N LEU A 250 -14.27 -16.95 9.03
CA LEU A 250 -13.47 -16.28 10.06
C LEU A 250 -12.10 -15.99 9.48
N THR A 251 -11.55 -14.80 9.72
CA THR A 251 -10.17 -14.48 9.40
C THR A 251 -9.47 -13.85 10.60
N ALA A 252 -8.20 -14.15 10.76
CA ALA A 252 -7.36 -13.61 11.82
C ALA A 252 -5.97 -13.31 11.25
N TYR A 253 -5.52 -12.09 11.41
CA TYR A 253 -4.17 -11.64 11.12
C TYR A 253 -3.53 -11.07 12.37
N ASN A 254 -2.29 -11.45 12.66
CA ASN A 254 -1.49 -10.91 13.76
C ASN A 254 -0.05 -10.72 13.27
N GLY A 255 0.36 -9.47 13.11
CA GLY A 255 1.70 -9.05 12.77
C GLY A 255 2.41 -8.41 13.97
N TYR A 256 3.67 -8.72 14.14
CA TYR A 256 4.55 -8.22 15.18
C TYR A 256 5.90 -7.87 14.58
N ILE A 257 6.45 -6.73 14.95
CA ILE A 257 7.84 -6.40 14.70
C ILE A 257 8.43 -5.71 15.95
N ASN A 258 9.62 -6.14 16.34
CA ASN A 258 10.51 -5.45 17.27
C ASN A 258 11.73 -5.01 16.48
N GLY A 259 11.95 -3.72 16.37
CA GLY A 259 13.02 -3.16 15.56
C GLY A 259 13.73 -2.02 16.24
N ASP A 260 15.02 -1.94 16.01
CA ASP A 260 15.91 -0.93 16.55
C ASP A 260 15.81 0.37 15.76
N TYR A 261 16.07 1.48 16.43
CA TYR A 261 16.19 2.80 15.82
C TYR A 261 17.09 3.70 16.65
N ASP A 262 17.64 4.73 16.05
CA ASP A 262 18.45 5.72 16.73
C ASP A 262 17.60 6.79 17.42
N SER A 263 17.87 7.02 18.71
CA SER A 263 17.16 8.00 19.55
C SER A 263 18.14 8.83 20.39
N GLY A 264 19.06 9.55 19.75
CA GLY A 264 20.07 10.35 20.44
C GLY A 264 21.39 9.62 20.68
N PRO A 265 22.37 10.30 21.30
CA PRO A 265 23.72 9.78 21.50
C PRO A 265 23.82 8.74 22.63
N ASP A 266 22.72 8.37 23.26
CA ASP A 266 22.71 7.37 24.34
C ASP A 266 23.10 5.99 23.79
N PRO A 267 24.12 5.32 24.35
CA PRO A 267 24.56 4.02 23.87
C PRO A 267 23.57 2.87 24.16
N ARG A 268 22.52 3.15 24.95
CA ARG A 268 21.46 2.16 25.19
C ARG A 268 20.61 2.01 23.94
N ARG A 269 20.36 0.77 23.56
CA ARG A 269 19.56 0.41 22.40
C ARG A 269 18.15 0.98 22.49
N ALA A 270 17.76 1.86 21.58
CA ALA A 270 16.38 2.27 21.41
C ALA A 270 15.67 1.28 20.46
N TYR A 271 14.43 0.93 20.77
CA TYR A 271 13.65 0.01 19.95
C TYR A 271 12.15 0.27 20.02
N ALA A 272 11.43 -0.16 19.01
CA ALA A 272 9.98 -0.08 18.98
C ALA A 272 9.36 -1.46 18.70
N ILE A 273 8.38 -1.83 19.52
CA ILE A 273 7.55 -3.00 19.33
C ILE A 273 6.24 -2.54 18.70
N THR A 274 5.99 -2.98 17.46
CA THR A 274 4.74 -2.71 16.76
C THR A 274 3.93 -3.99 16.61
N ARG A 275 2.64 -3.92 16.91
CA ARG A 275 1.67 -5.00 16.69
C ARG A 275 0.52 -4.50 15.83
N GLN A 276 0.19 -5.27 14.78
CA GLN A 276 -0.94 -5.02 13.90
C GLN A 276 -1.84 -6.27 13.91
N GLN A 277 -3.10 -6.08 14.26
CA GLN A 277 -4.08 -7.17 14.36
C GLN A 277 -5.31 -6.81 13.52
N ALA A 278 -5.87 -7.81 12.84
CA ALA A 278 -7.13 -7.71 12.12
C ALA A 278 -7.89 -9.04 12.21
N TYR A 279 -9.14 -8.97 12.63
CA TYR A 279 -10.01 -10.13 12.77
C TYR A 279 -11.34 -9.86 12.10
N SER A 280 -11.92 -10.84 11.44
CA SER A 280 -13.30 -10.70 10.91
C SER A 280 -14.11 -11.97 10.99
N VAL A 281 -15.42 -11.78 11.09
CA VAL A 281 -16.46 -12.77 10.81
C VAL A 281 -17.26 -12.24 9.63
N THR A 282 -17.42 -13.04 8.60
CA THR A 282 -18.20 -12.66 7.41
C THR A 282 -19.20 -13.77 7.08
N SER A 283 -20.48 -13.44 7.01
CA SER A 283 -21.51 -14.29 6.42
C SER A 283 -21.81 -13.79 5.02
N THR A 284 -21.86 -14.68 4.05
CA THR A 284 -22.23 -14.41 2.66
C THR A 284 -23.34 -15.36 2.29
N ASP A 285 -24.50 -14.81 1.95
CA ASP A 285 -25.73 -15.57 1.77
C ASP A 285 -26.45 -15.14 0.48
N ASP A 286 -26.56 -16.03 -0.48
CA ASP A 286 -27.40 -15.86 -1.66
C ASP A 286 -28.86 -16.11 -1.24
N ILE A 287 -29.55 -15.03 -0.87
CA ILE A 287 -30.95 -15.09 -0.40
C ILE A 287 -31.90 -15.52 -1.53
N THR A 288 -31.59 -15.05 -2.73
CA THR A 288 -32.20 -15.44 -3.99
C THR A 288 -31.17 -15.38 -5.11
N ASP A 289 -31.48 -15.84 -6.32
CA ASP A 289 -30.60 -15.78 -7.49
C ASP A 289 -30.16 -14.35 -7.85
N TYR A 290 -30.95 -13.34 -7.43
CA TYR A 290 -30.69 -11.93 -7.72
C TYR A 290 -30.30 -11.11 -6.47
N TRP A 291 -30.32 -11.68 -5.27
CA TRP A 291 -29.99 -10.98 -4.03
C TRP A 291 -29.02 -11.76 -3.17
N GLN A 292 -27.82 -11.21 -3.00
CA GLN A 292 -26.81 -11.67 -2.06
C GLN A 292 -26.68 -10.69 -0.89
N SER A 293 -26.74 -11.20 0.33
CA SER A 293 -26.48 -10.46 1.57
C SER A 293 -25.10 -10.80 2.12
N VAL A 294 -24.30 -9.79 2.45
CA VAL A 294 -23.00 -9.95 3.09
C VAL A 294 -22.97 -9.18 4.40
N LEU A 295 -22.90 -9.91 5.50
CA LEU A 295 -22.72 -9.35 6.84
C LEU A 295 -21.27 -9.54 7.26
N ARG A 296 -20.62 -8.45 7.69
CA ARG A 296 -19.26 -8.51 8.21
C ARG A 296 -19.15 -7.79 9.54
N PHE A 297 -18.57 -8.46 10.50
CA PHE A 297 -18.06 -7.89 11.73
C PHE A 297 -16.54 -7.91 11.69
N GLY A 298 -15.91 -6.76 11.95
CA GLY A 298 -14.45 -6.60 11.94
C GLY A 298 -13.93 -5.95 13.21
N TYR A 299 -12.72 -6.35 13.61
CA TYR A 299 -11.96 -5.73 14.66
C TYR A 299 -10.51 -5.57 14.20
N SER A 300 -9.95 -4.39 14.36
CA SER A 300 -8.52 -4.17 14.20
C SER A 300 -7.93 -3.45 15.40
N ARG A 301 -6.64 -3.72 15.64
CA ARG A 301 -5.85 -3.06 16.67
C ARG A 301 -4.45 -2.83 16.16
N GLU A 302 -3.98 -1.63 16.36
CA GLU A 302 -2.60 -1.25 16.26
C GLU A 302 -2.08 -0.89 17.66
N PHE A 303 -0.84 -1.25 17.94
CA PHE A 303 -0.18 -0.88 19.19
C PHE A 303 1.33 -0.75 18.96
N VAL A 304 1.90 0.37 19.40
CA VAL A 304 3.33 0.66 19.35
C VAL A 304 3.82 0.95 20.76
N ASP A 305 4.86 0.24 21.18
CA ASP A 305 5.61 0.48 22.42
C ASP A 305 7.04 0.90 22.02
N SER A 306 7.33 2.18 22.11
CA SER A 306 8.62 2.77 21.77
C SER A 306 9.43 2.99 23.04
N ARG A 307 10.65 2.49 23.08
CA ARG A 307 11.55 2.56 24.22
C ARG A 307 12.86 3.22 23.86
N SER A 308 13.17 4.30 24.55
CA SER A 308 14.39 5.07 24.33
C SER A 308 14.75 5.88 25.57
N ALA A 309 15.97 6.43 25.58
CA ALA A 309 16.32 7.45 26.55
C ALA A 309 15.60 8.75 26.19
N ASP A 310 15.04 9.42 27.20
CA ASP A 310 14.54 10.79 27.05
C ASP A 310 15.72 11.74 26.80
N MET A 311 15.59 12.58 25.78
CA MET A 311 16.71 13.41 25.32
C MET A 311 17.11 14.51 26.32
N PHE A 312 16.24 14.86 27.26
CA PHE A 312 16.49 15.91 28.25
C PHE A 312 16.92 15.35 29.60
N SER A 313 16.23 14.32 30.11
CA SER A 313 16.53 13.70 31.39
C SER A 313 17.55 12.58 31.32
N GLY A 314 17.74 11.98 30.16
CA GLY A 314 18.53 10.76 29.96
C GLY A 314 17.91 9.51 30.60
N GLU A 315 16.70 9.59 31.15
CA GLU A 315 16.01 8.45 31.72
C GLU A 315 15.49 7.53 30.59
N PHE A 316 15.69 6.22 30.73
CA PHE A 316 15.19 5.25 29.76
C PHE A 316 13.73 4.91 30.08
N GLY A 317 12.85 5.26 29.17
CA GLY A 317 11.41 5.15 29.34
C GLY A 317 10.70 4.40 28.22
N SER A 318 9.40 4.22 28.39
CA SER A 318 8.49 3.65 27.40
C SER A 318 7.39 4.67 27.07
N SER A 319 7.13 4.86 25.78
CA SER A 319 5.98 5.61 25.27
C SER A 319 5.12 4.68 24.42
N THR A 320 3.84 4.60 24.74
CA THR A 320 2.92 3.72 24.01
C THR A 320 1.85 4.53 23.30
N PHE A 321 1.54 4.14 22.08
CA PHE A 321 0.40 4.67 21.33
C PHE A 321 -0.22 3.56 20.46
N GLY A 322 -1.47 3.75 20.08
CA GLY A 322 -2.17 2.80 19.25
C GLY A 322 -3.64 3.13 19.12
N SER A 323 -4.35 2.27 18.42
CA SER A 323 -5.77 2.43 18.17
C SER A 323 -6.49 1.10 18.08
N GLN A 324 -7.79 1.14 18.39
CA GLN A 324 -8.71 0.00 18.24
C GLN A 324 -9.89 0.45 17.39
N GLN A 325 -10.29 -0.38 16.46
CA GLN A 325 -11.42 -0.13 15.57
C GLN A 325 -12.34 -1.34 15.56
N ARG A 326 -13.65 -1.10 15.61
CA ARG A 326 -14.69 -2.09 15.37
C ARG A 326 -15.48 -1.64 14.17
N SER A 327 -15.76 -2.55 13.24
CA SER A 327 -16.55 -2.29 12.05
C SER A 327 -17.69 -3.29 11.93
N TYR A 328 -18.84 -2.78 11.59
CA TYR A 328 -20.05 -3.55 11.30
C TYR A 328 -20.49 -3.14 9.91
N SER A 329 -20.60 -4.06 8.99
CA SER A 329 -21.00 -3.80 7.61
C SER A 329 -22.08 -4.75 7.17
N TRP A 330 -23.13 -4.21 6.57
CA TRP A 330 -24.15 -4.97 5.88
C TRP A 330 -24.24 -4.49 4.44
N GLN A 331 -23.81 -5.34 3.52
CA GLN A 331 -23.83 -5.09 2.09
C GLN A 331 -24.85 -6.01 1.43
N ASN A 332 -25.73 -5.44 0.60
CA ASN A 332 -26.71 -6.14 -0.19
C ASN A 332 -26.41 -5.94 -1.66
N ASN A 333 -26.05 -7.00 -2.35
CA ASN A 333 -25.75 -7.01 -3.77
C ASN A 333 -27.01 -7.48 -4.52
N LEU A 334 -27.58 -6.60 -5.33
CA LEU A 334 -28.77 -6.86 -6.13
C LEU A 334 -28.38 -6.97 -7.60
N LYS A 335 -28.60 -8.13 -8.20
CA LYS A 335 -28.35 -8.41 -9.62
C LYS A 335 -29.66 -8.21 -10.40
N PHE A 336 -29.79 -7.11 -11.13
CA PHE A 336 -30.95 -6.86 -12.01
C PHE A 336 -30.86 -7.63 -13.32
N SER A 337 -29.64 -7.92 -13.77
CA SER A 337 -29.32 -8.80 -14.88
C SER A 337 -27.91 -9.39 -14.66
N LYS A 338 -27.44 -10.23 -15.57
CA LYS A 338 -26.05 -10.71 -15.56
C LYS A 338 -25.01 -9.57 -15.63
N ASP A 339 -25.42 -8.44 -16.20
CA ASP A 339 -24.54 -7.31 -16.52
C ASP A 339 -24.83 -6.05 -15.69
N GLN A 340 -25.83 -6.09 -14.78
CA GLN A 340 -26.22 -4.92 -13.97
C GLN A 340 -26.37 -5.29 -12.50
N ASN A 341 -25.62 -4.58 -11.65
CA ASN A 341 -25.60 -4.82 -10.21
C ASN A 341 -25.74 -3.51 -9.43
N VAL A 342 -26.43 -3.54 -8.32
CA VAL A 342 -26.46 -2.49 -7.31
C VAL A 342 -26.02 -3.06 -5.97
N SER A 343 -25.09 -2.42 -5.29
CA SER A 343 -24.76 -2.72 -3.91
C SER A 343 -25.29 -1.61 -2.99
N LEU A 344 -26.08 -1.98 -2.01
CA LEU A 344 -26.49 -1.12 -0.90
C LEU A 344 -25.61 -1.46 0.29
N ILE A 345 -24.95 -0.47 0.89
CA ILE A 345 -23.96 -0.66 1.94
C ILE A 345 -24.35 0.17 3.15
N LEU A 346 -24.49 -0.46 4.30
CA LEU A 346 -24.64 0.18 5.60
C LEU A 346 -23.45 -0.20 6.46
N GLU A 347 -22.80 0.79 7.06
CA GLU A 347 -21.63 0.56 7.89
C GLU A 347 -21.67 1.39 9.16
N ARG A 348 -21.18 0.81 10.25
CA ARG A 348 -20.82 1.50 11.48
C ARG A 348 -19.39 1.21 11.83
N GLN A 349 -18.63 2.26 12.14
CA GLN A 349 -17.25 2.17 12.62
C GLN A 349 -17.14 2.84 13.97
N GLU A 350 -16.48 2.18 14.90
CA GLU A 350 -16.17 2.68 16.24
C GLU A 350 -14.67 2.71 16.43
N GLU A 351 -14.12 3.87 16.78
CA GLU A 351 -12.70 4.12 16.84
C GLU A 351 -12.33 4.61 18.24
N ARG A 352 -11.25 4.05 18.80
CA ARG A 352 -10.73 4.43 20.11
C ARG A 352 -9.21 4.49 20.11
N PRO A 353 -8.61 5.60 20.55
CA PRO A 353 -7.18 5.64 20.82
C PRO A 353 -6.83 4.72 22.00
N ALA A 354 -5.59 4.24 22.01
CA ALA A 354 -5.01 3.43 23.08
C ALA A 354 -3.56 3.87 23.31
N GLY A 355 -3.03 3.72 24.51
CA GLY A 355 -1.66 4.07 24.84
C GLY A 355 -1.53 4.96 26.07
N SER A 356 -0.34 5.53 26.27
CA SER A 356 0.01 6.36 27.43
C SER A 356 -0.51 7.80 27.33
N SER A 357 -0.85 8.30 26.14
CA SER A 357 -1.36 9.65 25.95
C SER A 357 -2.83 9.77 26.35
N ALA A 358 -3.14 10.72 27.22
CA ALA A 358 -4.51 11.01 27.64
C ALA A 358 -5.16 12.01 26.67
N TYR A 359 -5.84 11.49 25.64
CA TYR A 359 -6.60 12.32 24.71
C TYR A 359 -7.87 12.88 25.38
N THR A 360 -8.20 14.14 25.10
CA THR A 360 -9.41 14.79 25.67
C THR A 360 -10.69 14.13 25.20
N ILE A 361 -10.70 13.60 23.97
CA ILE A 361 -11.75 12.77 23.42
C ILE A 361 -11.13 11.42 23.01
N ASN A 362 -11.73 10.33 23.46
CA ASN A 362 -11.21 8.98 23.32
C ASN A 362 -12.13 8.05 22.50
N ARG A 363 -13.09 8.61 21.75
CA ARG A 363 -14.00 7.86 20.91
C ARG A 363 -14.44 8.69 19.71
N ARG A 364 -14.51 8.05 18.56
CA ARG A 364 -15.16 8.55 17.36
C ARG A 364 -16.00 7.43 16.75
N ASP A 365 -17.27 7.75 16.43
CA ASP A 365 -18.18 6.85 15.75
C ASP A 365 -18.52 7.41 14.37
N THR A 366 -18.61 6.54 13.38
CA THR A 366 -19.05 6.87 12.02
C THR A 366 -20.15 5.92 11.60
N ASN A 367 -21.31 6.47 11.19
CA ASN A 367 -22.38 5.71 10.57
C ASN A 367 -22.45 6.09 9.09
N SER A 368 -22.50 5.11 8.22
CA SER A 368 -22.38 5.33 6.78
C SER A 368 -23.45 4.59 6.00
N ALA A 369 -23.92 5.23 4.93
CA ALA A 369 -24.77 4.61 3.93
C ALA A 369 -24.23 4.89 2.54
N GLY A 370 -24.15 3.87 1.69
CA GLY A 370 -23.62 3.97 0.35
C GLY A 370 -24.40 3.14 -0.66
N ILE A 371 -24.37 3.59 -1.91
CA ILE A 371 -24.92 2.90 -3.07
C ILE A 371 -23.85 2.85 -4.13
N VAL A 372 -23.64 1.66 -4.70
CA VAL A 372 -22.72 1.46 -5.83
C VAL A 372 -23.55 0.78 -6.94
N TYR A 373 -23.63 1.42 -8.09
CA TYR A 373 -24.18 0.84 -9.30
C TYR A 373 -23.05 0.44 -10.23
N ARG A 374 -23.19 -0.70 -10.88
CA ARG A 374 -22.37 -1.16 -11.97
C ARG A 374 -23.23 -1.71 -13.09
N GLY A 375 -22.92 -1.28 -14.33
CA GLY A 375 -23.55 -1.77 -15.53
C GLY A 375 -22.55 -2.00 -16.65
N ASP A 376 -22.62 -3.17 -17.27
CA ASP A 376 -21.87 -3.56 -18.45
C ASP A 376 -22.87 -3.67 -19.62
N PHE A 377 -22.79 -2.76 -20.60
CA PHE A 377 -23.70 -2.66 -21.74
C PHE A 377 -22.92 -2.84 -23.04
N ASP A 378 -22.71 -4.08 -23.46
CA ASP A 378 -21.88 -4.45 -24.62
C ASP A 378 -20.45 -3.89 -24.47
N ARG A 379 -20.15 -2.79 -25.16
CA ARG A 379 -18.86 -2.10 -25.11
C ARG A 379 -18.76 -1.00 -24.05
N HIS A 380 -19.81 -0.73 -23.33
CA HIS A 380 -19.92 0.36 -22.37
C HIS A 380 -19.90 -0.18 -20.94
N HIS A 381 -18.99 0.27 -20.11
CA HIS A 381 -18.85 -0.12 -18.72
C HIS A 381 -19.01 1.11 -17.84
N LEU A 382 -19.94 1.07 -16.92
CA LEU A 382 -20.29 2.18 -16.04
C LEU A 382 -20.19 1.76 -14.58
N GLN A 383 -19.55 2.57 -13.76
CA GLN A 383 -19.63 2.47 -12.30
C GLN A 383 -19.98 3.84 -11.73
N ALA A 384 -21.05 3.89 -10.92
CA ALA A 384 -21.45 5.08 -10.19
C ALA A 384 -21.55 4.76 -8.69
N SER A 385 -21.17 5.69 -7.83
CA SER A 385 -21.26 5.52 -6.39
C SER A 385 -21.59 6.82 -5.69
N VAL A 386 -22.38 6.71 -4.62
CA VAL A 386 -22.64 7.79 -3.67
C VAL A 386 -22.57 7.23 -2.26
N ARG A 387 -22.02 8.01 -1.34
CA ARG A 387 -21.88 7.64 0.06
C ARG A 387 -22.03 8.85 0.96
N ASN A 388 -22.66 8.67 2.09
CA ASN A 388 -22.71 9.64 3.17
C ASN A 388 -22.15 8.99 4.45
N ASP A 389 -21.17 9.66 5.06
CA ASP A 389 -20.56 9.29 6.33
C ASP A 389 -20.96 10.34 7.37
N ASN A 390 -21.71 9.94 8.39
CA ASN A 390 -22.03 10.76 9.55
C ASN A 390 -21.02 10.48 10.65
N ILE A 391 -20.10 11.42 10.86
CA ILE A 391 -18.97 11.30 11.76
C ILE A 391 -19.22 12.11 13.03
N SER A 392 -19.07 11.51 14.20
CA SER A 392 -19.17 12.23 15.47
C SER A 392 -18.18 13.40 15.52
N GLY A 393 -18.69 14.61 15.81
CA GLY A 393 -17.92 15.85 15.81
C GLY A 393 -17.87 16.60 14.46
N TYR A 394 -18.12 15.93 13.32
CA TYR A 394 -18.04 16.55 11.98
C TYR A 394 -19.35 16.51 11.18
N GLY A 395 -20.34 15.70 11.62
CA GLY A 395 -21.60 15.53 10.89
C GLY A 395 -21.40 14.79 9.57
N ASN A 396 -22.21 15.16 8.58
CA ASN A 396 -22.31 14.47 7.30
C ASN A 396 -21.19 14.87 6.33
N GLN A 397 -20.51 13.87 5.78
CA GLN A 397 -19.53 13.99 4.69
C GLN A 397 -20.02 13.17 3.49
N ALA A 398 -20.53 13.86 2.47
CA ALA A 398 -21.00 13.20 1.25
C ALA A 398 -19.89 13.09 0.21
N THR A 399 -19.76 11.92 -0.41
CA THR A 399 -18.83 11.63 -1.50
C THR A 399 -19.52 10.93 -2.65
N GLY A 400 -19.01 11.11 -3.86
CA GLY A 400 -19.53 10.50 -5.07
C GLY A 400 -18.42 10.15 -6.06
N GLY A 401 -18.71 9.20 -6.91
CA GLY A 401 -17.82 8.75 -7.96
C GLY A 401 -18.60 8.30 -9.19
N LEU A 402 -18.04 8.61 -10.36
CA LEU A 402 -18.51 8.15 -11.66
C LEU A 402 -17.30 7.73 -12.48
N ALA A 403 -17.33 6.52 -13.00
CA ALA A 403 -16.32 6.00 -13.92
C ALA A 403 -17.00 5.34 -15.10
N TYR A 404 -16.48 5.62 -16.30
CA TYR A 404 -17.00 5.09 -17.54
C TYR A 404 -15.83 4.64 -18.41
N ASP A 405 -15.89 3.39 -18.86
CA ASP A 405 -14.97 2.81 -19.82
C ASP A 405 -15.73 2.41 -21.10
N LEU A 406 -15.09 2.60 -22.26
CA LEU A 406 -15.60 2.21 -23.58
C LEU A 406 -14.60 1.30 -24.26
N ASP A 407 -15.02 0.10 -24.62
CA ASP A 407 -14.28 -0.79 -25.51
C ASP A 407 -14.41 -0.31 -26.97
N LEU A 408 -13.34 0.26 -27.51
CA LEU A 408 -13.29 0.67 -28.93
C LEU A 408 -13.33 -0.58 -29.84
N ASN A 409 -12.68 -1.65 -29.39
CA ASN A 409 -12.70 -3.00 -29.93
C ASN A 409 -12.24 -3.99 -28.84
N ASP A 410 -12.03 -5.25 -29.18
CA ASP A 410 -11.65 -6.33 -28.24
C ASP A 410 -10.31 -6.08 -27.52
N GLN A 411 -9.47 -5.18 -28.02
CA GLN A 411 -8.13 -4.90 -27.50
C GLN A 411 -8.00 -3.53 -26.86
N TRP A 412 -8.71 -2.53 -27.37
CA TRP A 412 -8.58 -1.14 -26.92
C TRP A 412 -9.75 -0.70 -26.06
N ARG A 413 -9.43 -0.19 -24.88
CA ARG A 413 -10.39 0.44 -23.96
C ARG A 413 -9.94 1.85 -23.62
N VAL A 414 -10.87 2.79 -23.64
CA VAL A 414 -10.67 4.16 -23.15
C VAL A 414 -11.58 4.41 -21.96
N GLY A 415 -11.11 5.19 -21.00
CA GLY A 415 -11.85 5.44 -19.77
C GLY A 415 -11.71 6.85 -19.26
N VAL A 416 -12.75 7.31 -18.55
CA VAL A 416 -12.77 8.57 -17.81
C VAL A 416 -13.39 8.33 -16.43
N ALA A 417 -12.84 8.99 -15.39
CA ALA A 417 -13.45 8.93 -14.07
C ALA A 417 -13.35 10.28 -13.33
N GLY A 418 -14.36 10.55 -12.52
CA GLY A 418 -14.40 11.68 -11.60
C GLY A 418 -14.86 11.22 -10.23
N ASN A 419 -14.08 11.52 -9.19
CA ASN A 419 -14.34 11.05 -7.82
C ASN A 419 -14.07 12.16 -6.81
N THR A 420 -14.81 12.13 -5.71
CA THR A 420 -14.55 12.96 -4.53
C THR A 420 -14.05 12.10 -3.38
N GLY A 421 -13.23 12.68 -2.53
CA GLY A 421 -12.72 12.02 -1.35
C GLY A 421 -12.61 12.97 -0.17
N PHE A 422 -12.48 12.43 1.03
CA PHE A 422 -12.21 13.18 2.23
C PHE A 422 -11.35 12.37 3.22
N ARG A 423 -10.74 13.08 4.17
CA ARG A 423 -10.09 12.52 5.35
C ARG A 423 -10.50 13.33 6.58
N ALA A 424 -11.04 12.65 7.58
CA ALA A 424 -11.24 13.25 8.88
C ALA A 424 -9.87 13.41 9.59
N PRO A 425 -9.63 14.52 10.30
CA PRO A 425 -8.42 14.67 11.11
C PRO A 425 -8.28 13.52 12.12
N ASN A 426 -7.06 13.10 12.42
CA ASN A 426 -6.81 12.01 13.34
C ASN A 426 -6.79 12.48 14.81
N PHE A 427 -6.71 11.54 15.76
CA PHE A 427 -6.74 11.88 17.18
C PHE A 427 -5.54 12.70 17.64
N SER A 428 -4.35 12.48 17.07
CA SER A 428 -3.18 13.28 17.41
C SER A 428 -3.32 14.72 16.92
N GLU A 429 -3.79 14.91 15.69
CA GLU A 429 -4.02 16.24 15.11
C GLU A 429 -5.05 17.05 15.94
N LEU A 430 -6.07 16.37 16.49
CA LEU A 430 -7.19 17.02 17.17
C LEU A 430 -6.98 17.18 18.68
N TYR A 431 -6.49 16.14 19.35
CA TYR A 431 -6.66 15.99 20.80
C TYR A 431 -5.37 15.63 21.52
N SER A 432 -4.21 15.71 20.86
CA SER A 432 -2.93 15.46 21.54
C SER A 432 -2.77 16.44 22.70
N PRO A 433 -2.46 15.97 23.92
CA PRO A 433 -2.03 16.87 24.98
C PRO A 433 -0.72 17.56 24.60
N LEU A 434 -0.43 18.70 25.22
CA LEU A 434 0.85 19.39 25.00
C LEU A 434 2.00 18.45 25.37
N SER A 435 2.83 18.13 24.38
CA SER A 435 4.00 17.26 24.52
C SER A 435 5.08 17.68 23.54
N TYR A 436 6.30 17.89 24.02
CA TYR A 436 7.43 18.34 23.19
C TYR A 436 7.08 19.53 22.26
N GLY A 437 6.33 20.51 22.81
CA GLY A 437 5.92 21.71 22.08
C GLY A 437 4.77 21.51 21.08
N PHE A 438 4.21 20.32 20.92
CA PHE A 438 3.04 20.07 20.07
C PHE A 438 1.77 19.89 20.91
N VAL A 439 0.66 20.47 20.43
CA VAL A 439 -0.69 20.33 21.01
C VAL A 439 -1.71 20.10 19.89
N GLY A 440 -2.74 19.31 20.14
CA GLY A 440 -3.83 19.08 19.17
C GLY A 440 -4.70 20.32 18.96
N ASN A 441 -5.30 20.41 17.76
CA ASN A 441 -6.22 21.49 17.39
C ASN A 441 -7.64 20.94 17.09
N PRO A 442 -8.59 21.05 18.03
CA PRO A 442 -9.96 20.58 17.84
C PRO A 442 -10.76 21.32 16.77
N ALA A 443 -10.27 22.47 16.28
CA ALA A 443 -10.94 23.28 15.24
C ALA A 443 -10.64 22.82 13.81
N LEU A 444 -9.85 21.77 13.62
CA LEU A 444 -9.53 21.24 12.29
C LEU A 444 -10.78 20.73 11.57
N GLU A 445 -10.85 21.06 10.28
CA GLU A 445 -11.86 20.55 9.35
C GLU A 445 -11.33 19.36 8.52
N PRO A 446 -12.22 18.48 8.03
CA PRO A 446 -11.83 17.39 7.15
C PRO A 446 -11.18 17.89 5.85
N GLU A 447 -10.10 17.25 5.45
CA GLU A 447 -9.52 17.44 4.11
C GLU A 447 -10.49 16.91 3.04
N LYS A 448 -10.59 17.58 1.91
CA LYS A 448 -11.49 17.23 0.81
C LYS A 448 -10.73 17.15 -0.51
N SER A 449 -11.05 16.17 -1.33
CA SER A 449 -10.41 16.03 -2.64
C SER A 449 -11.41 15.93 -3.79
N ARG A 450 -10.94 16.33 -4.98
CA ARG A 450 -11.59 16.08 -6.27
C ARG A 450 -10.56 15.51 -7.22
N ASN A 451 -10.82 14.30 -7.68
CA ASN A 451 -9.99 13.57 -8.63
C ASN A 451 -10.71 13.49 -9.97
N ILE A 452 -9.97 13.71 -11.04
CA ILE A 452 -10.38 13.43 -12.42
C ILE A 452 -9.27 12.66 -13.11
N GLU A 453 -9.63 11.70 -13.94
CA GLU A 453 -8.66 10.90 -14.70
C GLU A 453 -9.20 10.48 -16.05
N ALA A 454 -8.28 10.25 -16.97
CA ALA A 454 -8.55 9.67 -18.28
C ALA A 454 -7.51 8.58 -18.55
N SER A 455 -7.95 7.48 -19.13
CA SER A 455 -7.10 6.30 -19.40
C SER A 455 -7.29 5.78 -20.82
N ILE A 456 -6.24 5.20 -21.36
CA ILE A 456 -6.28 4.34 -22.54
C ILE A 456 -5.52 3.06 -22.23
N ARG A 457 -6.09 1.93 -22.59
CA ARG A 457 -5.54 0.59 -22.35
C ARG A 457 -5.60 -0.23 -23.61
N TYR A 458 -4.52 -0.95 -23.87
CA TYR A 458 -4.44 -1.98 -24.88
C TYR A 458 -4.17 -3.33 -24.21
N THR A 459 -4.94 -4.34 -24.51
CA THR A 459 -4.77 -5.69 -23.99
C THR A 459 -4.93 -6.70 -25.10
N SER A 460 -3.94 -7.58 -25.24
CA SER A 460 -4.00 -8.78 -26.08
C SER A 460 -3.45 -9.96 -25.28
N ASP A 461 -3.38 -11.13 -25.90
CA ASP A 461 -2.85 -12.35 -25.24
C ASP A 461 -1.40 -12.18 -24.77
N THR A 462 -0.62 -11.33 -25.42
CA THR A 462 0.82 -11.16 -25.15
C THR A 462 1.21 -9.74 -24.75
N THR A 463 0.32 -8.76 -24.86
CA THR A 463 0.67 -7.35 -24.68
C THR A 463 -0.35 -6.65 -23.81
N ARG A 464 0.13 -5.92 -22.81
CA ARG A 464 -0.64 -4.97 -22.03
C ARG A 464 0.07 -3.63 -22.05
N VAL A 465 -0.66 -2.58 -22.41
CA VAL A 465 -0.16 -1.19 -22.35
C VAL A 465 -1.25 -0.32 -21.75
N SER A 466 -0.87 0.56 -20.87
CA SER A 466 -1.79 1.55 -20.31
C SER A 466 -1.15 2.92 -20.20
N ALA A 467 -1.96 3.95 -20.39
CA ALA A 467 -1.60 5.33 -20.07
C ALA A 467 -2.76 5.95 -19.28
N VAL A 468 -2.43 6.54 -18.13
CA VAL A 468 -3.41 7.19 -17.24
C VAL A 468 -2.95 8.59 -16.92
N ALA A 469 -3.70 9.59 -17.37
CA ALA A 469 -3.51 10.99 -17.01
C ALA A 469 -4.49 11.35 -15.88
N TYR A 470 -4.02 12.03 -14.84
CA TYR A 470 -4.85 12.35 -13.68
C TYR A 470 -4.55 13.71 -13.07
N GLN A 471 -5.55 14.25 -12.39
CA GLN A 471 -5.40 15.39 -11.49
C GLN A 471 -6.21 15.14 -10.23
N ASN A 472 -5.55 15.24 -9.07
CA ASN A 472 -6.20 15.26 -7.77
C ASN A 472 -5.94 16.63 -7.11
N LYS A 473 -7.00 17.34 -6.72
CA LYS A 473 -6.92 18.58 -5.96
C LYS A 473 -7.44 18.36 -4.55
N VAL A 474 -6.53 18.46 -3.57
CA VAL A 474 -6.83 18.37 -2.14
C VAL A 474 -6.96 19.78 -1.58
N ARG A 475 -8.03 20.06 -0.86
CA ARG A 475 -8.30 21.33 -0.15
C ARG A 475 -8.32 21.10 1.34
N GLN A 476 -8.12 22.16 2.12
CA GLN A 476 -8.06 22.10 3.58
C GLN A 476 -6.98 21.09 4.05
N LEU A 477 -5.87 21.04 3.30
CA LEU A 477 -4.77 20.14 3.63
C LEU A 477 -4.24 20.49 5.02
N ILE A 478 -4.15 19.49 5.88
CA ILE A 478 -3.66 19.67 7.25
C ILE A 478 -2.13 19.66 7.22
N ASP A 479 -1.51 20.74 7.70
CA ASP A 479 -0.08 20.73 8.03
C ASP A 479 0.07 20.45 9.53
N GLY A 480 0.88 19.45 9.85
CA GLY A 480 0.99 18.93 11.21
C GLY A 480 1.81 19.80 12.18
N TYR A 481 2.56 20.81 11.68
CA TYR A 481 3.46 21.61 12.50
C TYR A 481 3.44 23.08 12.09
N VAL A 482 2.41 23.79 12.51
CA VAL A 482 2.32 25.25 12.37
C VAL A 482 2.57 25.86 13.74
N CYS A 483 3.57 26.72 13.81
CA CYS A 483 3.90 27.43 15.04
C CYS A 483 2.88 28.55 15.30
N PHE A 484 2.37 28.69 16.52
CA PHE A 484 1.41 29.72 16.89
C PHE A 484 1.77 30.52 18.15
N VAL A 485 2.71 30.04 18.97
CA VAL A 485 3.21 30.74 20.16
C VAL A 485 4.73 30.60 20.24
N ASP A 486 5.42 31.73 20.52
CA ASP A 486 6.87 31.80 20.75
C ASP A 486 7.75 31.17 19.65
N CYS A 487 7.39 31.43 18.40
CA CYS A 487 7.99 30.82 17.20
C CYS A 487 9.47 31.18 16.94
N ALA A 488 10.08 32.03 17.73
CA ALA A 488 11.45 32.51 17.57
C ALA A 488 12.49 31.75 18.42
N GLY A 489 12.25 30.46 18.74
CA GLY A 489 13.19 29.67 19.53
C GLY A 489 12.80 28.21 19.69
N PHE A 490 13.55 27.45 20.49
CA PHE A 490 13.29 26.03 20.77
C PHE A 490 12.04 25.79 21.64
N ASN A 491 11.43 26.83 22.19
CA ASN A 491 10.26 26.75 23.08
C ASN A 491 8.93 27.04 22.36
N GLY A 492 8.91 27.07 21.03
CA GLY A 492 7.70 27.32 20.25
C GLY A 492 6.62 26.25 20.48
N THR A 493 5.36 26.67 20.56
CA THR A 493 4.23 25.75 20.58
C THR A 493 3.67 25.61 19.16
N TYR A 494 3.50 24.37 18.75
CA TYR A 494 3.05 23.99 17.40
C TYR A 494 1.74 23.24 17.49
N HIS A 495 0.89 23.38 16.47
CA HIS A 495 -0.31 22.59 16.31
C HIS A 495 -0.56 22.26 14.82
N ALA A 496 -1.51 21.38 14.55
CA ALA A 496 -1.97 21.12 13.20
C ALA A 496 -2.97 22.19 12.74
N GLU A 497 -2.89 22.63 11.47
CA GLU A 497 -3.81 23.58 10.85
C GLU A 497 -4.23 23.17 9.45
N ASN A 498 -5.44 23.58 9.02
CA ASN A 498 -5.87 23.52 7.63
C ASN A 498 -5.29 24.71 6.85
N VAL A 499 -4.08 24.61 6.37
CA VAL A 499 -3.32 25.76 5.86
C VAL A 499 -3.32 25.89 4.35
N ASN A 500 -3.59 24.83 3.59
CA ASN A 500 -3.23 24.80 2.19
C ASN A 500 -4.20 24.02 1.30
N SER A 501 -4.00 24.18 0.00
CA SER A 501 -4.43 23.22 -1.01
C SER A 501 -3.24 22.68 -1.76
N ALA A 502 -3.37 21.46 -2.25
CA ALA A 502 -2.37 20.83 -3.09
C ALA A 502 -3.00 20.30 -4.37
N THR A 503 -2.29 20.49 -5.48
CA THR A 503 -2.68 19.92 -6.77
C THR A 503 -1.62 18.91 -7.22
N LEU A 504 -2.05 17.68 -7.43
CA LEU A 504 -1.26 16.56 -7.89
C LEU A 504 -1.70 16.22 -9.31
N ARG A 505 -0.85 16.49 -10.30
CA ARG A 505 -1.08 16.14 -11.70
C ARG A 505 -0.04 15.16 -12.16
N GLY A 506 -0.44 14.15 -12.90
CA GLY A 506 0.52 13.17 -13.39
C GLY A 506 0.05 12.41 -14.62
N LEU A 507 1.02 11.71 -15.19
CA LEU A 507 0.85 10.74 -16.25
C LEU A 507 1.60 9.48 -15.82
N THR A 508 0.91 8.36 -15.79
CA THR A 508 1.47 7.03 -15.57
C THR A 508 1.38 6.24 -16.86
N LEU A 509 2.51 5.70 -17.30
CA LEU A 509 2.62 4.79 -18.45
C LEU A 509 3.09 3.44 -17.94
N ASP A 510 2.48 2.36 -18.41
CA ASP A 510 2.85 1.00 -18.09
C ASP A 510 2.71 0.10 -19.31
N ALA A 511 3.67 -0.81 -19.48
CA ALA A 511 3.67 -1.76 -20.58
C ALA A 511 4.27 -3.09 -20.14
N GLU A 512 3.62 -4.17 -20.56
CA GLU A 512 4.13 -5.54 -20.44
C GLU A 512 3.97 -6.24 -21.80
N GLN A 513 5.02 -6.93 -22.22
CA GLN A 513 5.06 -7.68 -23.48
C GLN A 513 5.66 -9.06 -23.25
N ASP A 514 4.90 -10.11 -23.57
CA ASP A 514 5.41 -11.46 -23.64
C ASP A 514 5.91 -11.77 -25.07
N ILE A 515 7.16 -12.21 -25.18
CA ILE A 515 7.81 -12.65 -26.43
C ILE A 515 8.31 -14.07 -26.20
N GLY A 516 7.49 -15.04 -26.55
CA GLY A 516 7.77 -16.45 -26.27
C GLY A 516 7.93 -16.70 -24.77
N ARG A 517 9.16 -17.00 -24.34
CA ARG A 517 9.48 -17.28 -22.93
C ARG A 517 10.03 -16.05 -22.18
N THR A 518 10.01 -14.88 -22.80
CA THR A 518 10.53 -13.63 -22.25
C THR A 518 9.39 -12.68 -21.97
N THR A 519 9.31 -12.14 -20.77
CA THR A 519 8.41 -11.04 -20.42
C THR A 519 9.23 -9.77 -20.26
N LEU A 520 8.87 -8.71 -20.99
CA LEU A 520 9.42 -7.37 -20.87
C LEU A 520 8.42 -6.47 -20.14
N ARG A 521 8.91 -5.64 -19.22
CA ARG A 521 8.10 -4.65 -18.51
C ARG A 521 8.76 -3.29 -18.59
N ALA A 522 7.94 -2.26 -18.78
CA ALA A 522 8.39 -0.88 -18.77
C ALA A 522 7.32 0.01 -18.11
N GLY A 523 7.75 0.90 -17.23
CA GLY A 523 6.86 1.85 -16.57
C GLY A 523 7.51 3.23 -16.46
N ALA A 524 6.69 4.28 -16.57
CA ALA A 524 7.13 5.66 -16.38
C ALA A 524 6.06 6.47 -15.67
N ASP A 525 6.44 7.14 -14.59
CA ASP A 525 5.59 8.09 -13.88
C ASP A 525 6.14 9.50 -14.03
N PHE A 526 5.27 10.42 -14.42
CA PHE A 526 5.52 11.85 -14.43
C PHE A 526 4.55 12.51 -13.46
N LEU A 527 5.08 13.18 -12.44
CA LEU A 527 4.28 13.76 -11.36
C LEU A 527 4.65 15.24 -11.17
N ASN A 528 3.64 16.09 -11.04
CA ASN A 528 3.77 17.47 -10.59
C ASN A 528 3.00 17.67 -9.28
N PRO A 529 3.61 17.37 -8.11
CA PRO A 529 2.99 17.48 -6.81
C PRO A 529 3.26 18.88 -6.24
N ARG A 530 2.27 19.75 -6.32
CA ARG A 530 2.43 21.18 -5.99
C ARG A 530 1.58 21.59 -4.81
N ASN A 531 2.17 22.29 -3.86
CA ASN A 531 1.45 23.11 -2.88
C ASN A 531 0.96 24.38 -3.63
N ASP A 532 -0.36 24.60 -3.66
CA ASP A 532 -0.95 25.68 -4.47
C ASP A 532 -0.67 27.06 -3.89
N SER A 533 -0.50 27.18 -2.55
CA SER A 533 -0.27 28.46 -1.89
C SER A 533 1.18 28.93 -2.07
N THR A 534 2.16 28.04 -1.96
CA THR A 534 3.58 28.38 -2.05
C THR A 534 4.15 28.17 -3.43
N GLY A 535 3.48 27.40 -4.28
CA GLY A 535 3.99 26.98 -5.59
C GLY A 535 5.11 25.93 -5.53
N LYS A 536 5.51 25.49 -4.34
CA LYS A 536 6.62 24.56 -4.13
C LYS A 536 6.19 23.11 -4.33
N GLN A 537 7.17 22.25 -4.59
CA GLN A 537 6.96 20.80 -4.67
C GLN A 537 6.73 20.23 -3.28
N LEU A 538 5.74 19.35 -3.14
CA LEU A 538 5.53 18.61 -1.89
C LEU A 538 6.75 17.71 -1.61
N ARG A 539 7.14 17.62 -0.33
CA ARG A 539 8.33 16.87 0.12
C ARG A 539 8.22 15.37 -0.17
N TRP A 540 9.39 14.71 -0.37
CA TRP A 540 9.58 13.28 -0.59
C TRP A 540 8.99 12.70 -1.89
N ARG A 541 8.42 13.50 -2.80
CA ARG A 541 7.87 13.06 -4.08
C ARG A 541 8.87 13.33 -5.20
N ALA A 542 9.26 12.28 -5.92
CA ALA A 542 10.00 12.43 -7.16
C ALA A 542 9.03 12.81 -8.29
N ARG A 543 9.46 13.71 -9.18
CA ARG A 543 8.68 14.07 -10.36
C ARG A 543 8.70 13.02 -11.45
N GLN A 544 9.71 12.16 -11.42
CA GLN A 544 9.93 11.13 -12.44
C GLN A 544 10.36 9.84 -11.77
N VAL A 545 9.73 8.74 -12.15
CA VAL A 545 10.14 7.39 -11.79
C VAL A 545 10.07 6.54 -13.04
N TYR A 546 11.15 5.82 -13.36
CA TYR A 546 11.20 4.89 -14.49
C TYR A 546 11.48 3.49 -13.99
N ARG A 547 10.84 2.49 -14.59
CA ARG A 547 10.98 1.09 -14.25
C ARG A 547 11.15 0.29 -15.53
N LEU A 548 12.12 -0.62 -15.54
CA LEU A 548 12.33 -1.58 -16.62
C LEU A 548 12.52 -2.95 -15.99
N GLY A 549 11.99 -3.98 -16.62
CA GLY A 549 12.14 -5.35 -16.18
C GLY A 549 12.21 -6.31 -17.37
N VAL A 550 13.00 -7.34 -17.21
CA VAL A 550 13.02 -8.48 -18.13
C VAL A 550 13.07 -9.76 -17.32
N ASP A 551 12.20 -10.70 -17.64
CA ASP A 551 12.23 -12.06 -17.12
C ASP A 551 12.33 -13.03 -18.30
N HIS A 552 13.21 -14.04 -18.19
CA HIS A 552 13.32 -15.11 -19.18
C HIS A 552 13.24 -16.48 -18.51
N ARG A 553 12.52 -17.40 -19.13
CA ARG A 553 12.35 -18.77 -18.64
C ARG A 553 13.09 -19.78 -19.54
N PHE A 554 14.11 -20.43 -18.97
CA PHE A 554 14.81 -21.58 -19.55
C PHE A 554 14.30 -22.85 -18.84
N ASP A 555 13.23 -23.46 -19.34
CA ASP A 555 12.60 -24.63 -18.72
C ASP A 555 12.40 -24.50 -17.19
N ALA A 556 13.26 -25.13 -16.38
CA ALA A 556 13.24 -25.06 -14.93
C ALA A 556 13.91 -23.81 -14.35
N LEU A 557 14.76 -23.13 -15.11
CA LEU A 557 15.46 -21.91 -14.68
C LEU A 557 14.72 -20.67 -15.15
N ARG A 558 14.48 -19.73 -14.26
CA ARG A 558 13.97 -18.38 -14.54
C ARG A 558 15.02 -17.37 -14.11
N VAL A 559 15.32 -16.41 -14.95
CA VAL A 559 16.22 -15.29 -14.64
C VAL A 559 15.53 -13.98 -14.93
N GLY A 560 15.81 -12.97 -14.13
CA GLY A 560 15.24 -11.64 -14.30
C GLY A 560 16.24 -10.55 -13.97
N ALA A 561 16.06 -9.41 -14.62
CA ALA A 561 16.77 -8.17 -14.32
C ALA A 561 15.77 -7.01 -14.22
N GLU A 562 15.97 -6.15 -13.25
CA GLU A 562 15.13 -4.98 -12.99
C GLU A 562 16.01 -3.73 -12.91
N TYR A 563 15.51 -2.63 -13.43
CA TYR A 563 16.07 -1.30 -13.24
C TYR A 563 14.98 -0.35 -12.77
N GLN A 564 15.25 0.42 -11.72
CA GLN A 564 14.38 1.48 -11.26
C GLN A 564 15.17 2.77 -11.08
N PHE A 565 14.73 3.84 -11.75
CA PHE A 565 15.21 5.20 -11.53
C PHE A 565 14.18 5.99 -10.75
N THR A 566 14.62 6.68 -9.70
CA THR A 566 13.81 7.64 -8.94
C THR A 566 14.48 9.01 -9.04
N GLY A 567 13.74 9.99 -9.52
CA GLY A 567 14.24 11.34 -9.72
C GLY A 567 14.47 12.13 -8.42
N LYS A 568 15.07 13.32 -8.56
CA LYS A 568 15.29 14.28 -7.46
C LYS A 568 13.98 14.57 -6.71
N ARG A 569 14.09 14.71 -5.38
CA ARG A 569 13.02 15.12 -4.47
C ARG A 569 13.51 16.14 -3.44
N PHE A 570 12.61 16.68 -2.62
CA PHE A 570 12.94 17.59 -1.53
C PHE A 570 12.54 16.99 -0.18
N ASN A 571 13.35 17.28 0.85
CA ASN A 571 13.09 16.81 2.20
C ASN A 571 12.18 17.76 3.00
N ASP A 572 12.24 19.04 2.68
CA ASP A 572 11.54 20.13 3.36
C ASP A 572 10.47 20.77 2.47
N ALA A 573 9.49 21.41 3.09
CA ALA A 573 8.41 22.11 2.38
C ALA A 573 8.89 23.35 1.59
N ASP A 574 10.03 23.92 2.01
CA ASP A 574 10.63 25.09 1.37
C ASP A 574 11.47 24.77 0.14
N ASN A 575 11.69 23.47 -0.14
CA ASN A 575 12.52 22.98 -1.23
C ASN A 575 13.99 23.43 -1.15
N LYS A 576 14.50 23.68 0.05
CA LYS A 576 15.90 24.06 0.31
C LYS A 576 16.80 22.84 0.39
N VAL A 577 16.35 21.75 1.03
CA VAL A 577 17.10 20.50 1.20
C VAL A 577 16.69 19.52 0.11
N SER A 578 17.59 19.29 -0.84
CA SER A 578 17.34 18.38 -1.95
C SER A 578 17.92 16.99 -1.70
N ILE A 579 17.19 15.97 -2.12
CA ILE A 579 17.61 14.56 -2.16
C ILE A 579 17.87 14.21 -3.63
N GLY A 580 19.08 13.76 -3.96
CA GLY A 580 19.49 13.40 -5.32
C GLY A 580 18.67 12.25 -5.90
N GLY A 581 18.52 12.22 -7.21
CA GLY A 581 17.96 11.06 -7.91
C GLY A 581 18.94 9.89 -7.93
N TYR A 582 18.43 8.66 -8.05
CA TYR A 582 19.24 7.44 -8.08
C TYR A 582 18.61 6.38 -8.98
N GLY A 583 19.46 5.48 -9.49
CA GLY A 583 19.07 4.28 -10.23
C GLY A 583 19.55 3.02 -9.53
N LEU A 584 18.69 2.02 -9.41
CA LEU A 584 18.99 0.73 -8.82
C LEU A 584 18.81 -0.38 -9.86
N TYR A 585 19.74 -1.33 -9.84
CA TYR A 585 19.69 -2.53 -10.65
C TYR A 585 19.57 -3.74 -9.75
N ASN A 586 18.63 -4.64 -10.08
CA ASN A 586 18.41 -5.87 -9.32
C ASN A 586 18.44 -7.07 -10.27
N LEU A 587 18.87 -8.22 -9.76
CA LEU A 587 18.85 -9.49 -10.48
C LEU A 587 18.04 -10.52 -9.69
N THR A 588 17.35 -11.39 -10.41
CA THR A 588 16.65 -12.55 -9.84
C THR A 588 17.02 -13.80 -10.61
N ALA A 589 17.13 -14.91 -9.91
CA ALA A 589 17.23 -16.24 -10.50
C ALA A 589 16.41 -17.21 -9.66
N ALA A 590 15.66 -18.10 -10.31
CA ALA A 590 14.90 -19.15 -9.62
C ALA A 590 15.03 -20.44 -10.41
N TYR A 591 15.24 -21.54 -9.70
CA TYR A 591 15.37 -22.88 -10.27
C TYR A 591 14.41 -23.85 -9.57
N ASP A 592 13.54 -24.49 -10.34
CA ASP A 592 12.61 -25.50 -9.85
C ASP A 592 13.26 -26.88 -10.00
N PHE A 593 13.77 -27.48 -8.90
CA PHE A 593 14.33 -28.85 -8.88
C PHE A 593 13.26 -29.89 -9.19
N SER A 594 12.04 -29.61 -8.78
CA SER A 594 10.84 -30.39 -9.04
C SER A 594 9.59 -29.50 -8.95
N LYS A 595 8.40 -30.06 -9.16
CA LYS A 595 7.14 -29.34 -8.93
C LYS A 595 6.97 -28.89 -7.46
N ASN A 596 7.68 -29.52 -6.53
CA ASN A 596 7.53 -29.37 -5.09
C ASN A 596 8.67 -28.58 -4.44
N VAL A 597 9.85 -28.52 -5.04
CA VAL A 597 11.06 -27.93 -4.45
C VAL A 597 11.70 -26.96 -5.42
N GLY A 598 11.98 -25.76 -4.94
CA GLY A 598 12.67 -24.72 -5.72
C GLY A 598 13.65 -23.92 -4.86
N VAL A 599 14.55 -23.23 -5.54
CA VAL A 599 15.46 -22.24 -4.95
C VAL A 599 15.32 -20.94 -5.70
N GLN A 600 15.43 -19.83 -5.00
CA GLN A 600 15.44 -18.49 -5.57
C GLN A 600 16.57 -17.68 -4.97
N VAL A 601 17.20 -16.88 -5.81
CA VAL A 601 18.21 -15.89 -5.44
C VAL A 601 17.75 -14.52 -5.93
N ARG A 602 17.81 -13.54 -5.05
CA ARG A 602 17.59 -12.14 -5.39
C ARG A 602 18.78 -11.31 -4.98
N TRP A 603 19.27 -10.45 -5.87
CA TRP A 603 20.35 -9.50 -5.64
C TRP A 603 19.82 -8.09 -5.88
N ASN A 604 19.60 -7.35 -4.81
CA ASN A 604 19.16 -5.96 -4.87
C ASN A 604 20.36 -5.01 -4.88
N ASN A 605 20.19 -3.84 -5.51
CA ASN A 605 21.20 -2.80 -5.58
C ASN A 605 22.59 -3.36 -6.03
N LEU A 606 22.59 -4.03 -7.19
CA LEU A 606 23.73 -4.79 -7.72
C LEU A 606 25.06 -4.00 -7.68
N PHE A 607 25.01 -2.70 -7.99
CA PHE A 607 26.18 -1.83 -8.07
C PHE A 607 26.48 -1.08 -6.77
N ASN A 608 25.88 -1.50 -5.65
CA ASN A 608 26.07 -0.91 -4.33
C ASN A 608 25.92 0.64 -4.33
N LYS A 609 24.89 1.13 -5.03
CA LYS A 609 24.59 2.56 -5.07
C LYS A 609 24.23 3.06 -3.68
N ASP A 610 24.97 4.05 -3.19
CA ASP A 610 24.61 4.84 -2.00
C ASP A 610 23.45 5.77 -2.37
N TYR A 611 22.31 5.65 -1.68
CA TYR A 611 21.12 6.45 -1.90
C TYR A 611 20.32 6.66 -0.61
N THR A 612 19.43 7.63 -0.63
CA THR A 612 18.57 7.96 0.50
C THR A 612 17.16 8.29 0.04
N ASN A 613 16.18 7.91 0.84
CA ASN A 613 14.77 8.24 0.66
C ASN A 613 14.33 9.45 1.47
N VAL A 614 14.93 9.63 2.65
CA VAL A 614 14.74 10.76 3.55
C VAL A 614 16.14 11.28 3.93
N TYR A 615 16.33 12.58 3.91
CA TYR A 615 17.63 13.18 4.22
C TYR A 615 18.12 12.74 5.61
N GLY A 616 19.39 12.35 5.68
CA GLY A 616 20.02 11.88 6.92
C GLY A 616 19.86 10.38 7.20
N TYR A 617 19.14 9.62 6.34
CA TYR A 617 18.95 8.18 6.52
C TYR A 617 19.58 7.38 5.39
N ASN A 618 20.27 6.30 5.76
CA ASN A 618 20.82 5.33 4.82
C ASN A 618 19.70 4.38 4.33
N MET A 619 19.87 3.91 3.11
CA MET A 619 19.08 2.80 2.57
C MET A 619 19.99 1.59 2.36
N PRO A 620 19.43 0.37 2.21
CA PRO A 620 20.24 -0.85 2.05
C PRO A 620 21.22 -0.74 0.87
N GLY A 621 22.48 -1.09 1.11
CA GLY A 621 23.48 -1.28 0.08
C GLY A 621 23.19 -2.52 -0.78
N SER A 622 24.21 -2.99 -1.50
CA SER A 622 24.11 -4.25 -2.25
C SER A 622 23.81 -5.40 -1.30
N ASN A 623 22.74 -6.15 -1.59
CA ASN A 623 22.29 -7.23 -0.72
C ASN A 623 21.74 -8.41 -1.53
N VAL A 624 22.07 -9.61 -1.05
CA VAL A 624 21.68 -10.89 -1.68
C VAL A 624 20.83 -11.67 -0.69
N PHE A 625 19.79 -12.31 -1.19
CA PHE A 625 18.93 -13.22 -0.43
C PHE A 625 18.69 -14.50 -1.22
N VAL A 626 18.90 -15.64 -0.55
CA VAL A 626 18.64 -16.99 -1.10
C VAL A 626 17.48 -17.59 -0.34
N ASN A 627 16.49 -18.11 -1.05
CA ASN A 627 15.29 -18.71 -0.48
C ASN A 627 15.04 -20.09 -1.08
N PHE A 628 14.82 -21.08 -0.25
CA PHE A 628 14.33 -22.41 -0.63
C PHE A 628 12.83 -22.50 -0.37
N SER A 629 12.09 -23.04 -1.32
CA SER A 629 10.66 -23.24 -1.24
C SER A 629 10.28 -24.72 -1.37
N PHE A 630 9.29 -25.11 -0.59
CA PHE A 630 8.67 -26.43 -0.64
C PHE A 630 7.15 -26.27 -0.75
N ARG A 631 6.51 -27.14 -1.51
CA ARG A 631 5.04 -27.22 -1.62
C ARG A 631 4.58 -28.66 -1.87
N MET A 632 3.45 -29.04 -1.22
CA MET A 632 2.84 -30.37 -1.32
C MET A 632 1.37 -30.24 -1.71
#